data_7f85865e215e7d23f294cb3ba7cfd0ac
#
_entry.id   7f85865e215e7d23f294cb3ba7cfd0ac
#
_cell.length_a   1.000
_cell.length_b   1.000
_cell.length_c   1.000
_cell.angle_alpha   90.00
_cell.angle_beta   90.00
_cell.angle_gamma   90.00
#
_symmetry.space_group_name_H-M   'P 1'
#
loop_
_entity.id
_entity.type
_entity.pdbx_description
1 polymer ?
#
loop_
_entity_poly.entity_id
_entity_poly.type
_entity_poly.pdbx_seq_one_letter_code
_entity_poly.pdbx_strand_id
1 'polypeptide(L)'
;LPAAEVLEYFIKESSYYDQRTATYHTKVVALCPVLKRSDEFGGQATSYPMFWVKYSDISPYLAKLPLTGSNYNNASSMSADDYFAMNCYDGKIYKTNNLQGKVLANYCTTDSAMAKEQARIEKQLADFEKNIWGEDSLKRAQRDSIEAVAAAKDGKTKKKKRSIFSSRRKSSSNVSDRKS
;
A
#
# COMPACT_ATOMS: atom_id res chain seq x y z
N LEU A 1 -30.43 14.29 -1.40
CA LEU A 1 -29.51 13.15 -1.54
C LEU A 1 -29.94 12.08 -0.54
N PRO A 2 -30.09 10.81 -0.97
CA PRO A 2 -30.47 9.72 -0.09
C PRO A 2 -29.28 9.36 0.83
N ALA A 3 -29.22 9.98 2.01
CA ALA A 3 -28.15 9.74 2.96
C ALA A 3 -28.09 8.28 3.43
N ALA A 4 -29.22 7.58 3.41
CA ALA A 4 -29.31 6.17 3.79
C ALA A 4 -28.61 5.20 2.80
N GLU A 5 -28.38 5.63 1.56
CA GLU A 5 -27.66 4.84 0.54
C GLU A 5 -26.14 5.02 0.60
N VAL A 6 -25.63 5.96 1.42
CA VAL A 6 -24.21 6.18 1.62
C VAL A 6 -23.72 5.20 2.68
N LEU A 7 -23.02 4.15 2.26
CA LEU A 7 -22.52 3.10 3.12
C LEU A 7 -20.98 3.10 3.25
N GLU A 8 -20.30 3.78 2.34
CA GLU A 8 -18.84 3.81 2.27
C GLU A 8 -18.33 5.23 1.97
N TYR A 9 -17.10 5.48 2.32
CA TYR A 9 -16.41 6.73 2.01
C TYR A 9 -15.04 6.44 1.43
N PHE A 10 -14.63 7.19 0.38
CA PHE A 10 -13.22 7.31 0.06
C PHE A 10 -12.62 8.42 0.90
N ILE A 11 -11.49 8.12 1.51
CA ILE A 11 -10.73 9.04 2.35
C ILE A 11 -9.44 9.37 1.62
N LYS A 12 -9.17 10.66 1.42
CA LYS A 12 -7.89 11.13 0.91
C LYS A 12 -7.04 11.57 2.09
N GLU A 13 -5.95 10.87 2.29
CA GLU A 13 -4.98 11.13 3.33
C GLU A 13 -3.72 11.79 2.78
N SER A 14 -3.02 12.52 3.62
CA SER A 14 -1.69 13.02 3.37
C SER A 14 -0.83 12.74 4.58
N SER A 15 0.19 11.92 4.39
CA SER A 15 1.21 11.63 5.40
C SER A 15 2.42 12.54 5.17
N TYR A 16 2.92 13.14 6.23
CA TYR A 16 4.04 14.07 6.17
C TYR A 16 4.88 14.01 7.45
N TYR A 17 6.13 14.34 7.30
CA TYR A 17 7.06 14.50 8.41
C TYR A 17 7.22 15.98 8.76
N ASP A 18 6.90 16.34 10.00
CA ASP A 18 7.13 17.68 10.52
C ASP A 18 8.54 17.77 11.11
N GLN A 19 9.43 18.47 10.42
CA GLN A 19 10.83 18.64 10.84
C GLN A 19 10.97 19.42 12.13
N ARG A 20 10.00 20.28 12.47
CA ARG A 20 10.05 21.13 13.66
C ARG A 20 9.76 20.36 14.93
N THR A 21 8.77 19.47 14.87
CA THR A 21 8.38 18.61 16.01
C THR A 21 9.04 17.25 15.94
N ALA A 22 9.69 16.94 14.81
CA ALA A 22 10.30 15.65 14.53
C ALA A 22 9.31 14.47 14.62
N THR A 23 8.07 14.69 14.18
CA THR A 23 6.98 13.71 14.25
C THR A 23 6.41 13.40 12.87
N TYR A 24 5.96 12.18 12.69
CA TYR A 24 5.23 11.74 11.51
C TYR A 24 3.72 11.85 11.76
N HIS A 25 3.03 12.45 10.82
CA HIS A 25 1.59 12.67 10.92
C HIS A 25 0.87 12.19 9.67
N THR A 26 -0.29 11.60 9.85
CA THR A 26 -1.25 11.35 8.78
C THR A 26 -2.48 12.22 9.01
N LYS A 27 -2.88 12.95 7.98
CA LYS A 27 -4.01 13.89 8.03
C LYS A 27 -4.99 13.58 6.93
N VAL A 28 -6.28 13.56 7.26
CA VAL A 28 -7.36 13.52 6.29
C VAL A 28 -7.47 14.87 5.58
N VAL A 29 -7.44 14.83 4.25
CA VAL A 29 -7.48 16.02 3.40
C VAL A 29 -8.86 16.22 2.78
N ALA A 30 -9.51 15.14 2.37
CA ALA A 30 -10.82 15.17 1.74
C ALA A 30 -11.56 13.84 1.93
N LEU A 31 -12.89 13.92 1.92
CA LEU A 31 -13.80 12.79 1.96
C LEU A 31 -14.67 12.77 0.71
N CYS A 32 -15.00 11.57 0.23
CA CYS A 32 -15.94 11.38 -0.86
C CYS A 32 -16.94 10.30 -0.47
N PRO A 33 -18.23 10.63 -0.31
CA PRO A 33 -19.27 9.65 -0.05
C PRO A 33 -19.47 8.76 -1.27
N VAL A 34 -19.73 7.49 -1.04
CA VAL A 34 -19.99 6.47 -2.07
C VAL A 34 -21.39 5.92 -1.86
N LEU A 35 -22.24 6.07 -2.88
CA LEU A 35 -23.55 5.44 -2.91
C LEU A 35 -23.41 3.98 -3.33
N LYS A 36 -24.11 3.10 -2.63
CA LYS A 36 -24.30 1.72 -3.06
C LYS A 36 -25.73 1.51 -3.52
N ARG A 37 -25.89 1.17 -4.78
CA ARG A 37 -27.17 0.79 -5.37
C ARG A 37 -27.11 -0.63 -5.86
N SER A 38 -28.03 -1.45 -5.38
CA SER A 38 -28.31 -2.75 -5.98
C SER A 38 -29.28 -2.58 -7.14
N ASP A 39 -29.02 -3.25 -8.24
CA ASP A 39 -29.99 -3.31 -9.34
C ASP A 39 -31.25 -4.05 -8.89
N GLU A 40 -32.43 -3.58 -9.33
CA GLU A 40 -33.74 -4.19 -9.03
C GLU A 40 -33.84 -5.66 -9.47
N PHE A 41 -32.93 -6.11 -10.34
CA PHE A 41 -32.88 -7.49 -10.88
C PHE A 41 -31.86 -8.40 -10.13
N GLY A 42 -31.41 -8.02 -8.92
CA GLY A 42 -30.52 -8.87 -8.11
C GLY A 42 -29.06 -8.92 -8.56
N GLY A 43 -28.61 -7.95 -9.35
CA GLY A 43 -27.21 -7.76 -9.73
C GLY A 43 -26.32 -7.35 -8.53
N GLN A 44 -25.00 -7.41 -8.72
CA GLN A 44 -24.04 -6.93 -7.73
C GLN A 44 -24.25 -5.44 -7.47
N ALA A 45 -24.22 -5.07 -6.18
CA ALA A 45 -24.33 -3.66 -5.79
C ALA A 45 -23.17 -2.85 -6.42
N THR A 46 -23.54 -1.83 -7.19
CA THR A 46 -22.59 -0.94 -7.85
C THR A 46 -22.31 0.27 -6.96
N SER A 47 -21.02 0.57 -6.79
CA SER A 47 -20.55 1.69 -5.98
C SER A 47 -20.37 2.93 -6.85
N TYR A 48 -21.05 4.02 -6.50
CA TYR A 48 -20.99 5.30 -7.19
C TYR A 48 -20.33 6.36 -6.30
N PRO A 49 -19.04 6.68 -6.50
CA PRO A 49 -18.43 7.81 -5.82
C PRO A 49 -19.08 9.11 -6.29
N MET A 50 -19.43 9.98 -5.35
CA MET A 50 -20.19 11.20 -5.65
C MET A 50 -19.25 12.37 -5.92
N PHE A 51 -18.83 13.06 -4.87
CA PHE A 51 -18.03 14.27 -4.97
C PHE A 51 -17.03 14.35 -3.81
N TRP A 52 -15.90 15.00 -4.05
CA TRP A 52 -14.90 15.23 -3.03
C TRP A 52 -15.17 16.53 -2.28
N VAL A 53 -15.20 16.43 -0.97
CA VAL A 53 -15.32 17.58 -0.05
C VAL A 53 -14.02 17.73 0.71
N LYS A 54 -13.52 18.96 0.82
CA LYS A 54 -12.35 19.25 1.65
C LYS A 54 -12.70 19.03 3.11
N TYR A 55 -11.78 18.37 3.82
CA TYR A 55 -11.99 18.08 5.24
C TYR A 55 -12.14 19.35 6.09
N SER A 56 -11.36 20.40 5.78
CA SER A 56 -11.45 21.71 6.48
C SER A 56 -12.86 22.33 6.45
N ASP A 57 -13.63 22.05 5.39
CA ASP A 57 -14.94 22.66 5.21
C ASP A 57 -16.03 21.91 6.00
N ILE A 58 -15.81 20.61 6.25
CA ILE A 58 -16.77 19.77 6.98
C ILE A 58 -16.40 19.55 8.46
N SER A 59 -15.13 19.73 8.85
CA SER A 59 -14.66 19.55 10.23
C SER A 59 -15.51 20.29 11.28
N PRO A 60 -15.95 21.55 11.08
CA PRO A 60 -16.80 22.23 12.06
C PRO A 60 -18.16 21.58 12.27
N TYR A 61 -18.65 20.84 11.27
CA TYR A 61 -19.91 20.08 11.36
C TYR A 61 -19.68 18.72 12.01
N LEU A 62 -18.58 18.04 11.66
CA LEU A 62 -18.18 16.75 12.25
C LEU A 62 -17.89 16.87 13.74
N ALA A 63 -17.32 17.98 14.20
CA ALA A 63 -17.06 18.24 15.61
C ALA A 63 -18.34 18.30 16.47
N LYS A 64 -19.49 18.58 15.85
CA LYS A 64 -20.80 18.62 16.53
C LYS A 64 -21.51 17.27 16.55
N LEU A 65 -21.01 16.28 15.80
CA LEU A 65 -21.61 14.96 15.71
C LEU A 65 -20.97 14.04 16.74
N PRO A 66 -21.70 13.65 17.80
CA PRO A 66 -21.19 12.73 18.79
C PRO A 66 -21.16 11.30 18.22
N LEU A 67 -20.08 10.57 18.43
CA LEU A 67 -19.94 9.16 18.13
C LEU A 67 -19.93 8.33 19.41
N THR A 68 -20.66 7.22 19.39
CA THR A 68 -20.66 6.23 20.46
C THR A 68 -19.53 5.23 20.21
N GLY A 69 -18.47 5.31 21.01
CA GLY A 69 -17.26 4.47 20.83
C GLY A 69 -17.38 3.06 21.40
N SER A 70 -18.48 2.72 22.11
CA SER A 70 -18.65 1.41 22.74
C SER A 70 -20.09 0.99 22.79
N ASN A 71 -20.34 -0.31 22.49
CA ASN A 71 -21.67 -0.92 22.66
C ASN A 71 -22.04 -1.16 24.14
N TYR A 72 -21.09 -1.07 25.05
CA TYR A 72 -21.30 -1.32 26.49
C TYR A 72 -21.54 -0.04 27.30
N ASN A 73 -21.14 1.08 26.75
CA ASN A 73 -21.30 2.38 27.41
C ASN A 73 -21.89 3.37 26.39
N ASN A 74 -23.14 3.78 26.63
CA ASN A 74 -23.85 4.75 25.78
C ASN A 74 -23.32 6.19 25.89
N ALA A 75 -22.27 6.42 26.65
CA ALA A 75 -21.64 7.73 26.71
C ALA A 75 -20.87 7.99 25.39
N SER A 76 -21.21 9.10 24.74
CA SER A 76 -20.42 9.61 23.62
C SER A 76 -19.05 10.01 24.12
N SER A 77 -18.01 9.35 23.67
CA SER A 77 -16.63 9.58 24.13
C SER A 77 -15.83 10.47 23.19
N MET A 78 -16.28 10.63 21.94
CA MET A 78 -15.58 11.41 20.92
C MET A 78 -16.54 12.02 19.91
N SER A 79 -16.10 13.04 19.21
CA SER A 79 -16.79 13.57 18.03
C SER A 79 -16.38 12.83 16.75
N ALA A 80 -17.16 13.00 15.69
CA ALA A 80 -16.76 12.47 14.38
C ALA A 80 -15.47 13.14 13.86
N ASP A 81 -15.19 14.37 14.22
CA ASP A 81 -13.94 15.04 13.90
C ASP A 81 -12.75 14.40 14.62
N ASP A 82 -12.89 14.11 15.92
CA ASP A 82 -11.84 13.40 16.69
C ASP A 82 -11.54 12.02 16.11
N TYR A 83 -12.59 11.30 15.66
CA TYR A 83 -12.44 9.99 15.03
C TYR A 83 -11.54 10.04 13.79
N PHE A 84 -11.73 11.03 12.94
CA PHE A 84 -10.87 11.22 11.76
C PHE A 84 -9.50 11.81 12.13
N ALA A 85 -9.43 12.72 13.08
CA ALA A 85 -8.17 13.34 13.52
C ALA A 85 -7.22 12.34 14.17
N MET A 86 -7.76 11.36 14.89
CA MET A 86 -7.00 10.28 15.53
C MET A 86 -6.76 9.08 14.59
N ASN A 87 -7.22 9.13 13.33
CA ASN A 87 -7.12 8.03 12.36
C ASN A 87 -7.71 6.71 12.90
N CYS A 88 -8.84 6.76 13.60
CA CYS A 88 -9.52 5.59 14.19
C CYS A 88 -10.35 4.78 13.18
N TYR A 89 -10.22 5.06 11.89
CA TYR A 89 -10.94 4.37 10.83
C TYR A 89 -10.07 3.29 10.19
N ASP A 90 -10.74 2.21 9.79
CA ASP A 90 -10.13 1.14 9.01
C ASP A 90 -10.52 1.27 7.53
N GLY A 91 -9.60 0.96 6.66
CA GLY A 91 -9.85 1.05 5.23
C GLY A 91 -8.84 0.26 4.41
N LYS A 92 -9.14 0.10 3.13
CA LYS A 92 -8.24 -0.53 2.16
C LYS A 92 -7.68 0.54 1.23
N ILE A 93 -6.40 0.49 0.95
CA ILE A 93 -5.76 1.41 0.00
C ILE A 93 -6.32 1.15 -1.40
N TYR A 94 -6.97 2.17 -1.95
CA TYR A 94 -7.55 2.14 -3.29
C TYR A 94 -6.61 2.73 -4.33
N LYS A 95 -5.91 3.80 -3.98
CA LYS A 95 -5.03 4.55 -4.87
C LYS A 95 -3.91 5.20 -4.08
N THR A 96 -2.70 5.17 -4.63
CA THR A 96 -1.57 5.95 -4.15
C THR A 96 -1.25 7.10 -5.10
N ASN A 97 -0.48 8.07 -4.66
CA ASN A 97 0.01 9.12 -5.53
C ASN A 97 1.02 8.52 -6.52
N ASN A 98 0.66 8.49 -7.80
CA ASN A 98 1.52 7.97 -8.88
C ASN A 98 1.43 8.86 -10.11
N LEU A 99 2.51 8.90 -10.90
CA LEU A 99 2.63 9.74 -12.09
C LEU A 99 1.54 9.50 -13.14
N GLN A 100 1.01 8.27 -13.21
CA GLN A 100 0.00 7.89 -14.19
C GLN A 100 -1.43 8.06 -13.67
N GLY A 101 -1.60 8.42 -12.39
CA GLY A 101 -2.92 8.58 -11.78
C GLY A 101 -3.75 7.30 -11.68
N LYS A 102 -3.14 6.13 -11.89
CA LYS A 102 -3.82 4.84 -11.91
C LYS A 102 -4.25 4.40 -10.51
N VAL A 103 -5.40 3.73 -10.44
CA VAL A 103 -5.86 3.04 -9.23
C VAL A 103 -5.27 1.63 -9.18
N LEU A 104 -5.22 1.02 -7.98
CA LEU A 104 -4.66 -0.32 -7.80
C LEU A 104 -5.37 -1.36 -8.68
N ALA A 105 -6.68 -1.26 -8.83
CA ALA A 105 -7.48 -2.15 -9.67
C ALA A 105 -7.06 -2.16 -11.15
N ASN A 106 -6.40 -1.11 -11.65
CA ASN A 106 -5.98 -1.03 -13.05
C ASN A 106 -4.75 -1.92 -13.37
N TYR A 107 -3.97 -2.30 -12.37
CA TYR A 107 -2.78 -3.13 -12.56
C TYR A 107 -2.78 -4.41 -11.72
N CYS A 108 -3.64 -4.50 -10.71
CA CYS A 108 -3.88 -5.70 -9.93
C CYS A 108 -5.18 -6.36 -10.43
N THR A 109 -5.06 -7.38 -11.28
CA THR A 109 -6.22 -8.03 -11.92
C THR A 109 -6.92 -9.05 -11.03
N THR A 110 -6.28 -9.47 -9.94
CA THR A 110 -6.84 -10.45 -8.99
C THR A 110 -6.88 -9.87 -7.59
N ASP A 111 -7.87 -10.30 -6.79
CA ASP A 111 -8.04 -9.85 -5.39
C ASP A 111 -6.79 -10.17 -4.54
N SER A 112 -6.17 -11.33 -4.80
CA SER A 112 -4.93 -11.71 -4.11
C SER A 112 -3.76 -10.79 -4.46
N ALA A 113 -3.65 -10.35 -5.71
CA ALA A 113 -2.62 -9.40 -6.13
C ALA A 113 -2.87 -8.01 -5.52
N MET A 114 -4.13 -7.60 -5.45
CA MET A 114 -4.55 -6.34 -4.83
C MET A 114 -4.21 -6.33 -3.34
N ALA A 115 -4.56 -7.39 -2.60
CA ALA A 115 -4.26 -7.51 -1.17
C ALA A 115 -2.74 -7.50 -0.89
N LYS A 116 -1.94 -8.18 -1.72
CA LYS A 116 -0.46 -8.15 -1.61
C LYS A 116 0.11 -6.77 -1.84
N GLU A 117 -0.42 -6.05 -2.83
CA GLU A 117 0.04 -4.69 -3.14
C GLU A 117 -0.35 -3.70 -2.04
N GLN A 118 -1.56 -3.80 -1.50
CA GLN A 118 -2.00 -3.02 -0.34
C GLN A 118 -1.08 -3.25 0.86
N ALA A 119 -0.84 -4.51 1.23
CA ALA A 119 0.06 -4.85 2.32
C ALA A 119 1.52 -4.37 2.08
N ARG A 120 1.98 -4.37 0.81
CA ARG A 120 3.29 -3.82 0.45
C ARG A 120 3.37 -2.32 0.70
N ILE A 121 2.33 -1.58 0.32
CA ILE A 121 2.27 -0.13 0.50
C ILE A 121 2.18 0.22 1.99
N GLU A 122 1.32 -0.46 2.74
CA GLU A 122 1.20 -0.28 4.20
C GLU A 122 2.54 -0.54 4.90
N LYS A 123 3.23 -1.62 4.52
CA LYS A 123 4.55 -1.91 5.05
C LYS A 123 5.56 -0.82 4.70
N GLN A 124 5.54 -0.28 3.48
CA GLN A 124 6.44 0.82 3.10
C GLN A 124 6.19 2.08 3.93
N LEU A 125 4.93 2.41 4.22
CA LEU A 125 4.58 3.55 5.07
C LEU A 125 5.05 3.32 6.52
N ALA A 126 4.81 2.14 7.07
CA ALA A 126 5.26 1.78 8.42
C ALA A 126 6.80 1.71 8.54
N ASP A 127 7.49 1.19 7.52
CA ASP A 127 8.93 1.17 7.48
C ASP A 127 9.52 2.59 7.36
N PHE A 128 8.87 3.47 6.59
CA PHE A 128 9.26 4.89 6.51
C PHE A 128 9.12 5.58 7.87
N GLU A 129 8.00 5.40 8.55
CA GLU A 129 7.77 5.95 9.89
C GLU A 129 8.83 5.48 10.90
N LYS A 130 9.13 4.18 10.90
CA LYS A 130 10.15 3.60 11.81
C LYS A 130 11.56 4.08 11.52
N ASN A 131 11.87 4.36 10.26
CA ASN A 131 13.22 4.71 9.81
C ASN A 131 13.41 6.22 9.58
N ILE A 132 12.49 7.05 10.04
CA ILE A 132 12.54 8.51 9.92
C ILE A 132 13.86 9.10 10.46
N TRP A 133 14.40 8.51 11.54
CA TRP A 133 15.66 8.90 12.17
C TRP A 133 16.90 8.25 11.55
N GLY A 134 16.73 7.57 10.44
CA GLY A 134 17.76 6.78 9.78
C GLY A 134 17.78 5.34 10.26
N GLU A 135 18.40 4.50 9.43
CA GLU A 135 18.54 3.10 9.70
C GLU A 135 19.67 2.87 10.71
N ASP A 136 19.39 2.09 11.75
CA ASP A 136 20.38 1.67 12.74
C ASP A 136 21.62 1.08 12.04
N SER A 137 22.81 1.49 12.43
CA SER A 137 24.07 1.04 11.80
C SER A 137 24.21 -0.49 11.79
N LEU A 138 23.66 -1.16 12.80
CA LEU A 138 23.62 -2.63 12.90
C LEU A 138 22.69 -3.26 11.85
N LYS A 139 21.52 -2.66 11.60
CA LYS A 139 20.59 -3.15 10.57
C LYS A 139 21.14 -2.93 9.17
N ARG A 140 21.82 -1.80 8.94
CA ARG A 140 22.50 -1.52 7.68
C ARG A 140 23.59 -2.56 7.42
N ALA A 141 24.46 -2.82 8.39
CA ALA A 141 25.51 -3.83 8.27
C ALA A 141 24.96 -5.24 8.01
N GLN A 142 23.86 -5.62 8.67
CA GLN A 142 23.19 -6.90 8.40
C GLN A 142 22.62 -6.98 6.98
N ARG A 143 21.95 -5.93 6.48
CA ARG A 143 21.45 -5.89 5.13
C ARG A 143 22.55 -5.98 4.10
N ASP A 144 23.62 -5.20 4.26
CA ASP A 144 24.77 -5.20 3.36
C ASP A 144 25.46 -6.58 3.34
N SER A 145 25.53 -7.26 4.49
CA SER A 145 26.07 -8.64 4.55
C SER A 145 25.17 -9.66 3.85
N ILE A 146 23.85 -9.56 3.97
CA ILE A 146 22.89 -10.44 3.28
C ILE A 146 22.95 -10.21 1.76
N GLU A 147 23.02 -8.96 1.33
CA GLU A 147 23.11 -8.60 -0.09
C GLU A 147 24.43 -9.06 -0.70
N ALA A 148 25.54 -8.93 0.03
CA ALA A 148 26.84 -9.45 -0.37
C ALA A 148 26.83 -10.98 -0.54
N VAL A 149 26.17 -11.71 0.38
CA VAL A 149 26.03 -13.17 0.29
C VAL A 149 25.14 -13.57 -0.90
N ALA A 150 24.07 -12.85 -1.16
CA ALA A 150 23.19 -13.07 -2.31
C ALA A 150 23.93 -12.83 -3.65
N ALA A 151 24.68 -11.75 -3.76
CA ALA A 151 25.51 -11.44 -4.92
C ALA A 151 26.62 -12.48 -5.15
N ALA A 152 27.23 -13.00 -4.09
CA ALA A 152 28.21 -14.07 -4.18
C ALA A 152 27.63 -15.41 -4.66
N LYS A 153 26.37 -15.72 -4.32
CA LYS A 153 25.65 -16.91 -4.81
C LYS A 153 25.30 -16.78 -6.30
N ASP A 154 24.85 -15.63 -6.75
CA ASP A 154 24.57 -15.36 -8.17
C ASP A 154 25.83 -15.38 -9.03
N GLY A 155 26.95 -14.89 -8.51
CA GLY A 155 28.25 -14.96 -9.17
C GLY A 155 28.76 -16.40 -9.35
N LYS A 156 28.52 -17.29 -8.38
CA LYS A 156 28.90 -18.71 -8.46
C LYS A 156 28.03 -19.49 -9.47
N THR A 157 26.74 -19.18 -9.55
CA THR A 157 25.85 -19.83 -10.54
C THR A 157 26.17 -19.41 -11.98
N LYS A 158 26.55 -18.16 -12.21
CA LYS A 158 26.99 -17.68 -13.53
C LYS A 158 28.35 -18.31 -13.95
N LYS A 159 29.31 -18.46 -13.04
CA LYS A 159 30.58 -19.16 -13.32
C LYS A 159 30.37 -20.64 -13.63
N LYS A 160 29.48 -21.33 -12.89
CA LYS A 160 29.19 -22.75 -13.12
C LYS A 160 28.50 -22.99 -14.47
N LYS A 161 27.59 -22.11 -14.89
CA LYS A 161 26.96 -22.16 -16.24
C LYS A 161 27.97 -21.91 -17.37
N ARG A 162 28.91 -20.99 -17.18
CA ARG A 162 29.98 -20.73 -18.18
C ARG A 162 30.97 -21.90 -18.31
N SER A 163 31.32 -22.58 -17.24
CA SER A 163 32.24 -23.74 -17.28
C SER A 163 31.59 -24.95 -17.93
N ILE A 164 30.30 -25.19 -17.73
CA ILE A 164 29.56 -26.28 -18.39
C ILE A 164 29.43 -26.05 -19.91
N PHE A 165 29.27 -24.79 -20.33
CA PHE A 165 29.17 -24.46 -21.76
C PHE A 165 30.51 -24.53 -22.47
N SER A 166 31.63 -24.26 -21.80
CA SER A 166 33.00 -24.37 -22.36
C SER A 166 33.45 -25.82 -22.49
N SER A 167 33.05 -26.72 -21.58
CA SER A 167 33.38 -28.15 -21.66
C SER A 167 32.60 -28.85 -22.79
N ARG A 168 31.37 -28.40 -23.09
CA ARG A 168 30.59 -28.95 -24.22
C ARG A 168 31.13 -28.54 -25.60
N ARG A 169 31.82 -27.41 -25.71
CA ARG A 169 32.46 -26.98 -26.96
C ARG A 169 33.78 -27.74 -27.25
N LYS A 170 34.47 -28.24 -26.24
CA LYS A 170 35.69 -29.03 -26.41
C LYS A 170 35.44 -30.50 -26.81
N SER A 171 34.24 -31.03 -26.55
CA SER A 171 33.90 -32.42 -26.92
C SER A 171 33.36 -32.57 -28.35
N SER A 172 33.02 -31.48 -29.05
CA SER A 172 32.52 -31.53 -30.43
C SER A 172 33.60 -31.30 -31.50
N SER A 173 34.83 -30.93 -31.13
CA SER A 173 35.92 -30.69 -32.06
C SER A 173 36.83 -31.91 -32.29
N ASN A 174 36.57 -33.07 -31.64
CA ASN A 174 37.41 -34.29 -31.77
C ASN A 174 36.78 -35.43 -32.60
N VAL A 175 35.74 -35.13 -33.42
CA VAL A 175 35.07 -36.18 -34.21
C VAL A 175 35.30 -36.05 -35.72
N SER A 176 36.11 -35.10 -36.23
CA SER A 176 36.27 -34.89 -37.66
C SER A 176 37.61 -35.29 -38.27
N ASP A 177 38.51 -36.02 -37.57
CA ASP A 177 39.74 -36.55 -38.18
C ASP A 177 39.90 -38.05 -37.96
N ARG A 178 39.12 -38.83 -38.76
CA ARG A 178 39.44 -40.20 -39.12
C ARG A 178 38.58 -40.64 -40.29
N LYS A 179 39.02 -40.32 -41.54
CA LYS A 179 38.84 -41.13 -42.72
C LYS A 179 39.74 -40.63 -43.87
N SER A 180 40.82 -41.29 -44.06
CA SER A 180 41.40 -41.66 -45.33
C SER A 180 42.51 -42.65 -45.08
#